data_c1c8974fb4f2c40f1f88e53680127ec5
#
_entry.id   c1c8974fb4f2c40f1f88e53680127ec5
#
_cell.length_a   1.000
_cell.length_b   1.000
_cell.length_c   1.000
_cell.angle_alpha   90.00
_cell.angle_beta   90.00
_cell.angle_gamma   90.00
#
_symmetry.space_group_name_H-M   'P 1'
#
loop_
_entity.id
_entity.type
_entity.pdbx_description
1 polymer ?
#
loop_
_entity_poly.entity_id
_entity_poly.type
_entity_poly.pdbx_seq_one_letter_code
_entity_poly.pdbx_strand_id
1 'polypeptide(L)'
;YDGVTYPEGTMVISMYQAKRSLANSQLYDGTFISVWSGLYSESFAQRSHARGYDRIIVAEPAAYETIMQSCQATIDYEGTLAALAECTADFDGVENADVIIDNVSNDSANAVNALLNAGKTVAMITEGEEKGNFLCSYEDFLTIADEYVVTATGVYGANYKAAVIDTPTVYLPGKPANNTSGYVET
;
A
#
# COMPACT_ATOMS: atom_id res chain seq x y z
N TYR A 1 -22.33 -4.93 -5.55
CA TYR A 1 -22.16 -4.90 -6.99
C TYR A 1 -21.65 -6.26 -7.49
N ASP A 2 -22.21 -6.76 -8.57
CA ASP A 2 -21.85 -8.04 -9.18
C ASP A 2 -21.81 -9.25 -8.18
N GLY A 3 -22.77 -9.26 -7.26
CA GLY A 3 -22.87 -10.28 -6.21
C GLY A 3 -21.87 -10.16 -5.07
N VAL A 4 -21.02 -9.14 -5.08
CA VAL A 4 -20.04 -8.87 -4.02
C VAL A 4 -20.53 -7.72 -3.15
N THR A 5 -20.42 -7.91 -1.83
CA THR A 5 -20.66 -6.86 -0.84
C THR A 5 -19.33 -6.22 -0.47
N TYR A 6 -19.24 -4.92 -0.63
CA TYR A 6 -18.06 -4.14 -0.26
C TYR A 6 -18.22 -3.62 1.16
N PRO A 7 -17.19 -3.69 1.99
CA PRO A 7 -17.26 -3.25 3.38
C PRO A 7 -17.37 -1.72 3.48
N GLU A 8 -17.83 -1.27 4.64
CA GLU A 8 -17.73 0.13 5.03
C GLU A 8 -16.28 0.61 4.94
N GLY A 9 -16.06 1.83 4.49
CA GLY A 9 -14.72 2.35 4.21
C GLY A 9 -14.26 2.18 2.77
N THR A 10 -14.96 1.39 1.95
CA THR A 10 -14.68 1.29 0.51
C THR A 10 -14.84 2.65 -0.15
N MET A 11 -13.79 3.10 -0.83
CA MET A 11 -13.75 4.41 -1.49
C MET A 11 -14.41 4.34 -2.87
N VAL A 12 -15.34 5.24 -3.13
CA VAL A 12 -16.03 5.35 -4.42
C VAL A 12 -15.65 6.65 -5.11
N ILE A 13 -15.12 6.56 -6.32
CA ILE A 13 -14.70 7.71 -7.11
C ILE A 13 -15.54 7.79 -8.37
N SER A 14 -16.46 8.78 -8.38
CA SER A 14 -17.27 9.04 -9.56
C SER A 14 -16.43 9.68 -10.67
N MET A 15 -16.54 9.14 -11.89
CA MET A 15 -15.92 9.73 -13.07
C MET A 15 -16.77 10.87 -13.67
N TYR A 16 -17.97 11.13 -13.16
CA TYR A 16 -18.81 12.27 -13.52
C TYR A 16 -18.38 13.53 -12.73
N GLN A 17 -17.14 13.93 -12.89
CA GLN A 17 -16.54 15.06 -12.18
C GLN A 17 -15.57 15.84 -13.08
N ALA A 18 -15.30 17.09 -12.72
CA ALA A 18 -14.40 17.96 -13.49
C ALA A 18 -12.97 17.43 -13.55
N LYS A 19 -12.47 16.76 -12.48
CA LYS A 19 -11.12 16.20 -12.39
C LYS A 19 -11.03 14.73 -12.84
N ARG A 20 -11.98 14.26 -13.63
CA ARG A 20 -12.03 12.85 -14.06
C ARG A 20 -10.75 12.36 -14.72
N SER A 21 -10.08 13.20 -15.50
CA SER A 21 -8.81 12.82 -16.17
C SER A 21 -7.70 12.58 -15.16
N LEU A 22 -7.62 13.40 -14.11
CA LEU A 22 -6.67 13.21 -13.02
C LEU A 22 -7.00 11.92 -12.25
N ALA A 23 -8.26 11.72 -11.85
CA ALA A 23 -8.68 10.50 -11.18
C ALA A 23 -8.35 9.27 -12.01
N ASN A 24 -8.68 9.28 -13.30
CA ASN A 24 -8.35 8.19 -14.21
C ASN A 24 -6.84 7.94 -14.26
N SER A 25 -6.02 8.97 -14.40
CA SER A 25 -4.56 8.82 -14.48
C SER A 25 -3.95 8.25 -13.18
N GLN A 26 -4.54 8.54 -12.04
CA GLN A 26 -4.06 8.02 -10.74
C GLN A 26 -4.53 6.60 -10.44
N LEU A 27 -5.65 6.17 -11.00
CA LEU A 27 -6.24 4.86 -10.77
C LEU A 27 -6.07 3.90 -11.97
N TYR A 28 -5.47 4.38 -13.04
CA TYR A 28 -5.33 3.61 -14.26
C TYR A 28 -4.35 2.45 -14.08
N ASP A 29 -4.80 1.27 -14.45
CA ASP A 29 -3.92 0.11 -14.64
C ASP A 29 -3.68 -0.05 -16.13
N GLY A 30 -2.46 0.25 -16.56
CA GLY A 30 -2.06 0.17 -17.95
C GLY A 30 -2.12 -1.24 -18.49
N THR A 31 -2.65 -1.40 -19.69
CA THR A 31 -2.59 -2.64 -20.43
C THR A 31 -1.50 -2.51 -21.49
N PHE A 32 -0.57 -3.46 -21.52
CA PHE A 32 0.44 -3.51 -22.57
C PHE A 32 -0.22 -3.86 -23.90
N ILE A 33 -0.23 -2.91 -24.83
CA ILE A 33 -0.90 -3.07 -26.11
C ILE A 33 0.09 -3.44 -27.22
N SER A 34 1.32 -2.89 -27.15
CA SER A 34 2.40 -3.17 -28.11
C SER A 34 3.76 -2.79 -27.54
N VAL A 35 4.83 -3.29 -28.15
CA VAL A 35 6.21 -2.93 -27.78
C VAL A 35 6.44 -1.41 -27.84
N TRP A 36 5.86 -0.73 -28.83
CA TRP A 36 5.94 0.72 -28.98
C TRP A 36 5.23 1.46 -27.84
N SER A 37 4.00 1.10 -27.55
CA SER A 37 3.28 1.74 -26.45
C SER A 37 3.92 1.46 -25.09
N GLY A 38 4.53 0.30 -24.91
CA GLY A 38 5.28 -0.05 -23.72
C GLY A 38 6.53 0.80 -23.48
N LEU A 39 7.17 1.28 -24.54
CA LEU A 39 8.38 2.13 -24.45
C LEU A 39 8.05 3.60 -24.11
N TYR A 40 6.87 4.08 -24.48
CA TYR A 40 6.52 5.51 -24.41
C TYR A 40 5.28 5.80 -23.56
N SER A 41 4.65 4.79 -23.00
CA SER A 41 3.47 4.95 -22.16
C SER A 41 3.67 4.33 -20.79
N GLU A 42 2.84 4.75 -19.83
CA GLU A 42 2.77 4.16 -18.50
C GLU A 42 2.09 2.78 -18.49
N SER A 43 2.12 2.05 -19.59
CA SER A 43 1.43 0.77 -19.80
C SER A 43 1.91 -0.34 -18.84
N PHE A 44 3.06 -0.15 -18.22
CA PHE A 44 3.59 -1.05 -17.21
C PHE A 44 3.08 -0.75 -15.79
N ALA A 45 2.40 0.37 -15.60
CA ALA A 45 1.96 0.76 -14.28
C ALA A 45 0.66 0.05 -13.92
N GLN A 46 0.75 -1.04 -13.21
CA GLN A 46 -0.37 -1.58 -12.43
C GLN A 46 -0.42 -0.83 -11.11
N ARG A 47 -1.07 0.33 -11.10
CA ARG A 47 -1.08 1.23 -9.95
C ARG A 47 -1.81 0.65 -8.77
N SER A 48 -2.84 -0.16 -9.00
CA SER A 48 -3.52 -0.90 -7.95
C SER A 48 -2.57 -1.81 -7.18
N HIS A 49 -1.80 -2.62 -7.88
CA HIS A 49 -0.81 -3.50 -7.26
C HIS A 49 0.34 -2.73 -6.60
N ALA A 50 0.85 -1.68 -7.27
CA ALA A 50 1.96 -0.89 -6.74
C ALA A 50 1.59 -0.10 -5.48
N ARG A 51 0.31 0.19 -5.26
CA ARG A 51 -0.21 0.99 -4.15
C ARG A 51 -1.02 0.18 -3.14
N GLY A 52 -1.17 -1.12 -3.34
CA GLY A 52 -1.84 -2.03 -2.42
C GLY A 52 -3.35 -1.81 -2.30
N TYR A 53 -4.06 -1.55 -3.41
CA TYR A 53 -5.52 -1.48 -3.42
C TYR A 53 -6.12 -2.32 -4.54
N ASP A 54 -7.32 -2.83 -4.30
CA ASP A 54 -8.15 -3.47 -5.31
C ASP A 54 -9.00 -2.43 -6.03
N ARG A 55 -9.05 -2.54 -7.36
CA ARG A 55 -9.83 -1.63 -8.19
C ARG A 55 -10.93 -2.35 -8.94
N ILE A 56 -12.14 -1.82 -8.82
CA ILE A 56 -13.30 -2.30 -9.56
C ILE A 56 -13.89 -1.15 -10.36
N ILE A 57 -14.22 -1.41 -11.61
CA ILE A 57 -14.85 -0.43 -12.50
C ILE A 57 -16.34 -0.77 -12.61
N VAL A 58 -17.19 0.16 -12.16
CA VAL A 58 -18.64 0.05 -12.33
C VAL A 58 -19.01 0.80 -13.60
N ALA A 59 -19.43 0.06 -14.62
CA ALA A 59 -19.78 0.60 -15.92
C ALA A 59 -21.30 0.70 -16.15
N GLU A 60 -22.12 -0.01 -15.35
CA GLU A 60 -23.56 -0.07 -15.51
C GLU A 60 -24.24 1.16 -14.85
N PRO A 61 -25.01 1.95 -15.62
CA PRO A 61 -25.65 3.15 -15.08
C PRO A 61 -26.57 2.89 -13.88
N ALA A 62 -27.33 1.81 -13.87
CA ALA A 62 -28.22 1.48 -12.76
C ALA A 62 -27.46 1.14 -11.47
N ALA A 63 -26.32 0.44 -11.57
CA ALA A 63 -25.46 0.15 -10.43
C ALA A 63 -24.81 1.43 -9.91
N TYR A 64 -24.39 2.33 -10.79
CA TYR A 64 -23.83 3.63 -10.42
C TYR A 64 -24.80 4.44 -9.55
N GLU A 65 -26.05 4.59 -9.95
CA GLU A 65 -27.05 5.33 -9.18
C GLU A 65 -27.28 4.75 -7.79
N THR A 66 -27.39 3.42 -7.69
CA THR A 66 -27.58 2.72 -6.41
C THR A 66 -26.39 2.91 -5.49
N ILE A 67 -25.17 2.78 -6.01
CA ILE A 67 -23.95 2.97 -5.23
C ILE A 67 -23.85 4.41 -4.73
N MET A 68 -24.06 5.39 -5.61
CA MET A 68 -23.96 6.81 -5.23
C MET A 68 -25.00 7.23 -4.18
N GLN A 69 -26.16 6.60 -4.14
CA GLN A 69 -27.17 6.85 -3.11
C GLN A 69 -26.77 6.32 -1.72
N SER A 70 -25.91 5.31 -1.67
CA SER A 70 -25.41 4.74 -0.42
C SER A 70 -24.08 5.34 0.06
N CYS A 71 -23.47 6.22 -0.74
CA CYS A 71 -22.19 6.85 -0.40
C CYS A 71 -22.36 8.17 0.34
N GLN A 72 -21.41 8.51 1.19
CA GLN A 72 -21.27 9.86 1.72
C GLN A 72 -20.72 10.80 0.62
N ALA A 73 -21.24 12.03 0.56
CA ALA A 73 -20.84 12.99 -0.48
C ALA A 73 -19.43 13.56 -0.31
N THR A 74 -18.89 13.52 0.90
CA THR A 74 -17.56 14.02 1.25
C THR A 74 -16.85 13.04 2.16
N ILE A 75 -15.53 12.99 2.03
CA ILE A 75 -14.65 12.18 2.89
C ILE A 75 -14.02 13.10 3.92
N ASP A 76 -14.19 12.76 5.18
CA ASP A 76 -13.32 13.26 6.23
C ASP A 76 -12.01 12.46 6.16
N TYR A 77 -11.02 13.05 5.48
CA TYR A 77 -9.74 12.38 5.24
C TYR A 77 -8.98 12.12 6.54
N GLU A 78 -8.93 13.07 7.43
CA GLU A 78 -8.22 12.94 8.73
C GLU A 78 -8.94 11.93 9.62
N GLY A 79 -10.25 12.00 9.74
CA GLY A 79 -11.04 11.03 10.50
C GLY A 79 -10.96 9.63 9.90
N THR A 80 -10.92 9.50 8.57
CA THR A 80 -10.76 8.22 7.89
C THR A 80 -9.37 7.61 8.18
N LEU A 81 -8.30 8.38 8.13
CA LEU A 81 -6.96 7.92 8.47
C LEU A 81 -6.87 7.48 9.93
N ALA A 82 -7.45 8.26 10.86
CA ALA A 82 -7.48 7.90 12.27
C ALA A 82 -8.24 6.59 12.51
N ALA A 83 -9.43 6.44 11.89
CA ALA A 83 -10.22 5.22 12.00
C ALA A 83 -9.51 3.99 11.39
N LEU A 84 -8.79 4.16 10.28
CA LEU A 84 -7.99 3.09 9.69
C LEU A 84 -6.82 2.71 10.60
N ALA A 85 -6.16 3.67 11.21
CA ALA A 85 -5.08 3.40 12.18
C ALA A 85 -5.58 2.63 13.40
N GLU A 86 -6.77 2.97 13.93
CA GLU A 86 -7.40 2.25 15.04
C GLU A 86 -7.84 0.83 14.65
N CYS A 87 -8.35 0.64 13.43
CA CYS A 87 -8.82 -0.66 12.95
C CYS A 87 -7.70 -1.64 12.57
N THR A 88 -6.50 -1.12 12.34
CA THR A 88 -5.39 -1.93 11.79
C THR A 88 -4.40 -2.42 12.83
N ALA A 89 -4.53 -2.03 14.09
CA ALA A 89 -3.65 -2.44 15.17
C ALA A 89 -4.45 -3.16 16.27
N ASP A 90 -4.48 -4.48 16.24
CA ASP A 90 -5.00 -5.28 17.37
C ASP A 90 -3.85 -5.55 18.34
N PHE A 91 -3.67 -4.62 19.29
CA PHE A 91 -2.59 -4.69 20.27
C PHE A 91 -3.08 -4.88 21.71
N ASP A 92 -4.28 -5.36 21.93
CA ASP A 92 -4.82 -5.56 23.27
C ASP A 92 -3.91 -6.49 24.10
N GLY A 93 -3.16 -5.88 25.02
CA GLY A 93 -2.35 -6.57 26.02
C GLY A 93 -0.93 -6.97 25.57
N VAL A 94 -0.38 -6.41 24.52
CA VAL A 94 0.83 -6.88 23.84
C VAL A 94 2.11 -6.09 24.17
N GLU A 95 2.36 -5.73 25.43
CA GLU A 95 3.55 -4.94 25.80
C GLU A 95 4.91 -5.62 25.53
N ASN A 96 4.94 -6.92 25.23
CA ASN A 96 6.19 -7.68 25.02
C ASN A 96 6.10 -8.67 23.83
N ALA A 97 5.27 -8.39 22.85
CA ALA A 97 5.15 -9.24 21.68
C ALA A 97 6.01 -8.72 20.52
N ASP A 98 6.30 -9.60 19.61
CA ASP A 98 6.71 -9.20 18.27
C ASP A 98 5.48 -8.72 17.49
N VAL A 99 5.69 -7.85 16.51
CA VAL A 99 4.64 -7.30 15.66
C VAL A 99 4.88 -7.75 14.23
N ILE A 100 3.83 -8.33 13.63
CA ILE A 100 3.79 -8.61 12.19
C ILE A 100 3.15 -7.39 11.51
N ILE A 101 3.85 -6.82 10.54
CA ILE A 101 3.35 -5.77 9.65
C ILE A 101 3.05 -6.42 8.31
N ASP A 102 1.79 -6.34 7.85
CA ASP A 102 1.38 -6.88 6.57
C ASP A 102 2.03 -6.09 5.42
N ASN A 103 2.65 -6.81 4.50
CA ASN A 103 3.30 -6.22 3.32
C ASN A 103 2.30 -6.05 2.17
N VAL A 104 1.28 -5.20 2.37
CA VAL A 104 0.15 -5.04 1.43
C VAL A 104 0.04 -3.63 0.85
N SER A 105 0.80 -2.66 1.37
CA SER A 105 0.68 -1.26 0.96
C SER A 105 2.03 -0.55 0.86
N ASN A 106 2.03 0.63 0.23
CA ASN A 106 3.21 1.50 0.24
C ASN A 106 3.56 1.97 1.66
N ASP A 107 2.56 2.18 2.52
CA ASP A 107 2.79 2.58 3.90
C ASP A 107 3.48 1.49 4.70
N SER A 108 3.19 0.22 4.44
CA SER A 108 3.94 -0.90 5.02
C SER A 108 5.43 -0.84 4.67
N ALA A 109 5.75 -0.58 3.40
CA ALA A 109 7.14 -0.44 2.95
C ALA A 109 7.81 0.82 3.53
N ASN A 110 7.09 1.94 3.61
CA ASN A 110 7.58 3.18 4.19
C ASN A 110 7.87 3.04 5.68
N ALA A 111 6.96 2.41 6.42
CA ALA A 111 7.10 2.11 7.84
C ALA A 111 8.35 1.27 8.12
N VAL A 112 8.54 0.19 7.36
CA VAL A 112 9.72 -0.68 7.45
C VAL A 112 11.00 0.09 7.12
N ASN A 113 11.00 0.91 6.07
CA ASN A 113 12.15 1.74 5.73
C ASN A 113 12.46 2.77 6.83
N ALA A 114 11.45 3.33 7.49
CA ALA A 114 11.65 4.24 8.61
C ALA A 114 12.32 3.53 9.79
N LEU A 115 11.87 2.32 10.13
CA LEU A 115 12.51 1.49 11.16
C LEU A 115 13.98 1.18 10.83
N LEU A 116 14.26 0.73 9.60
CA LEU A 116 15.62 0.43 9.15
C LEU A 116 16.53 1.67 9.18
N ASN A 117 16.02 2.82 8.74
CA ASN A 117 16.75 4.09 8.79
C ASN A 117 17.03 4.58 10.22
N ALA A 118 16.16 4.23 11.16
CA ALA A 118 16.35 4.47 12.58
C ALA A 118 17.30 3.44 13.24
N GLY A 119 17.87 2.51 12.48
CA GLY A 119 18.77 1.46 12.96
C GLY A 119 18.06 0.36 13.74
N LYS A 120 16.75 0.20 13.54
CA LYS A 120 15.95 -0.85 14.17
C LYS A 120 16.07 -2.15 13.41
N THR A 121 15.85 -3.26 14.10
CA THR A 121 15.90 -4.59 13.49
C THR A 121 14.54 -4.96 12.94
N VAL A 122 14.48 -5.24 11.65
CA VAL A 122 13.29 -5.77 10.97
C VAL A 122 13.66 -7.06 10.25
N ALA A 123 12.78 -8.04 10.29
CA ALA A 123 12.95 -9.29 9.56
C ALA A 123 11.77 -9.51 8.60
N MET A 124 11.99 -10.23 7.51
CA MET A 124 10.92 -10.70 6.61
C MET A 124 10.64 -12.16 6.91
N ILE A 125 9.39 -12.51 7.09
CA ILE A 125 8.95 -13.89 7.29
C ILE A 125 9.10 -14.65 5.97
N THR A 126 9.81 -15.78 6.02
CA THR A 126 10.22 -16.53 4.81
C THR A 126 9.39 -17.77 4.53
N GLU A 127 8.65 -18.27 5.51
CA GLU A 127 7.82 -19.48 5.39
C GLU A 127 6.49 -19.32 6.17
N GLY A 128 5.49 -20.12 5.80
CA GLY A 128 4.18 -20.16 6.45
C GLY A 128 3.16 -19.20 5.80
N GLU A 129 2.03 -19.01 6.49
CA GLU A 129 0.92 -18.18 6.01
C GLU A 129 1.30 -16.70 5.98
N GLU A 130 2.14 -16.25 6.93
CA GLU A 130 2.61 -14.88 7.03
C GLU A 130 3.83 -14.58 6.14
N LYS A 131 4.18 -15.47 5.23
CA LYS A 131 5.32 -15.30 4.33
C LYS A 131 5.24 -14.00 3.53
N GLY A 132 6.30 -13.21 3.61
CA GLY A 132 6.43 -11.93 2.91
C GLY A 132 6.07 -10.73 3.79
N ASN A 133 5.44 -10.95 4.94
CA ASN A 133 5.20 -9.92 5.94
C ASN A 133 6.45 -9.62 6.73
N PHE A 134 6.46 -8.49 7.42
CA PHE A 134 7.59 -8.03 8.20
C PHE A 134 7.39 -8.30 9.70
N LEU A 135 8.48 -8.52 10.40
CA LEU A 135 8.50 -8.77 11.84
C LEU A 135 9.42 -7.75 12.50
N CYS A 136 8.93 -7.06 13.53
CA CYS A 136 9.72 -6.17 14.37
C CYS A 136 9.28 -6.30 15.84
N SER A 137 10.03 -5.66 16.75
CA SER A 137 9.59 -5.59 18.15
C SER A 137 8.42 -4.61 18.31
N TYR A 138 7.59 -4.84 19.32
CA TYR A 138 6.50 -3.91 19.67
C TYR A 138 7.02 -2.51 20.02
N GLU A 139 8.12 -2.44 20.78
CA GLU A 139 8.75 -1.16 21.14
C GLU A 139 9.18 -0.37 19.90
N ASP A 140 9.76 -1.04 18.91
CA ASP A 140 10.16 -0.40 17.65
C ASP A 140 8.94 0.01 16.82
N PHE A 141 7.90 -0.84 16.75
CA PHE A 141 6.67 -0.53 16.05
C PHE A 141 5.99 0.75 16.59
N LEU A 142 5.97 0.95 17.90
CA LEU A 142 5.39 2.16 18.50
C LEU A 142 6.05 3.46 18.01
N THR A 143 7.30 3.40 17.53
CA THR A 143 7.99 4.59 17.00
C THR A 143 7.46 5.07 15.66
N ILE A 144 6.69 4.22 14.96
CA ILE A 144 6.16 4.51 13.60
C ILE A 144 4.64 4.42 13.52
N ALA A 145 3.97 3.94 14.55
CA ALA A 145 2.55 3.62 14.54
C ALA A 145 1.65 4.84 14.23
N ASP A 146 2.05 6.03 14.68
CA ASP A 146 1.30 7.27 14.47
C ASP A 146 1.58 7.93 13.10
N GLU A 147 2.59 7.46 12.36
CA GLU A 147 3.00 8.10 11.10
C GLU A 147 2.52 7.34 9.85
N TYR A 148 2.27 6.02 9.97
CA TYR A 148 1.97 5.17 8.83
C TYR A 148 0.69 4.36 9.05
N VAL A 149 -0.14 4.28 8.02
CA VAL A 149 -1.34 3.44 8.03
C VAL A 149 -0.96 2.03 7.59
N VAL A 150 -0.75 1.15 8.55
CA VAL A 150 -0.34 -0.24 8.32
C VAL A 150 -1.28 -1.21 9.04
N THR A 151 -1.52 -2.35 8.43
CA THR A 151 -2.12 -3.49 9.12
C THR A 151 -1.03 -4.19 9.91
N ALA A 152 -1.23 -4.32 11.22
CA ALA A 152 -0.25 -4.95 12.07
C ALA A 152 -0.92 -5.80 13.15
N THR A 153 -0.29 -6.92 13.51
CA THR A 153 -0.79 -7.87 14.51
C THR A 153 0.31 -8.19 15.51
N GLY A 154 -0.02 -8.11 16.80
CA GLY A 154 0.88 -8.55 17.87
C GLY A 154 0.88 -10.08 18.01
N VAL A 155 2.06 -10.67 18.13
CA VAL A 155 2.22 -12.13 18.25
C VAL A 155 3.10 -12.50 19.44
N TYR A 156 2.63 -13.45 20.25
CA TYR A 156 3.37 -13.93 21.39
C TYR A 156 4.01 -15.29 21.13
N GLY A 157 5.33 -15.37 21.35
CA GLY A 157 6.02 -16.65 21.43
C GLY A 157 5.95 -17.52 20.18
N ALA A 158 5.55 -16.97 19.06
CA ALA A 158 5.49 -17.68 17.79
C ALA A 158 6.89 -17.73 17.18
N ASN A 159 7.35 -18.93 16.83
CA ASN A 159 8.60 -19.10 16.11
C ASN A 159 8.36 -18.97 14.61
N TYR A 160 8.59 -17.79 14.06
CA TYR A 160 8.59 -17.58 12.62
C TYR A 160 9.96 -17.87 12.04
N LYS A 161 9.98 -18.53 10.88
CA LYS A 161 11.20 -18.53 10.06
C LYS A 161 11.26 -17.19 9.35
N ALA A 162 12.22 -16.37 9.75
CA ALA A 162 12.39 -15.02 9.24
C ALA A 162 13.87 -14.74 8.94
N ALA A 163 14.11 -13.87 7.99
CA ALA A 163 15.44 -13.35 7.66
C ALA A 163 15.49 -11.87 7.99
N VAL A 164 16.48 -11.46 8.76
CA VAL A 164 16.76 -10.04 9.02
C VAL A 164 17.05 -9.36 7.69
N ILE A 165 16.43 -8.20 7.48
CA ILE A 165 16.65 -7.38 6.30
C ILE A 165 17.54 -6.19 6.65
N ASP A 166 18.46 -5.90 5.75
CA ASP A 166 19.34 -4.74 5.86
C ASP A 166 18.76 -3.55 5.09
N THR A 167 19.19 -2.34 5.45
CA THR A 167 18.87 -1.15 4.67
C THR A 167 19.35 -1.34 3.23
N PRO A 168 18.46 -1.24 2.24
CA PRO A 168 18.83 -1.48 0.85
C PRO A 168 19.84 -0.45 0.36
N THR A 169 20.88 -0.92 -0.30
CA THR A 169 21.84 -0.04 -0.98
C THR A 169 21.39 0.15 -2.41
N VAL A 170 21.00 1.38 -2.76
CA VAL A 170 20.63 1.73 -4.14
C VAL A 170 21.88 2.18 -4.88
N TYR A 171 22.27 1.43 -5.89
CA TYR A 171 23.36 1.81 -6.79
C TYR A 171 22.77 2.53 -8.02
N LEU A 172 23.10 3.80 -8.15
CA LEU A 172 22.81 4.56 -9.36
C LEU A 172 24.03 4.46 -10.28
N PRO A 173 23.95 3.80 -11.45
CA PRO A 173 25.03 3.78 -12.40
C PRO A 173 25.31 5.20 -12.89
N GLY A 174 26.59 5.57 -12.93
CA GLY A 174 27.00 6.87 -13.43
C GLY A 174 26.47 7.16 -14.83
N LYS A 175 26.36 8.41 -15.15
CA LYS A 175 25.76 8.94 -16.39
C LYS A 175 26.35 8.27 -17.64
N PRO A 176 25.58 7.47 -18.39
CA PRO A 176 26.07 6.89 -19.62
C PRO A 176 26.23 7.96 -20.73
N ALA A 177 27.12 7.69 -21.67
CA ALA A 177 27.44 8.61 -22.76
C ALA A 177 26.23 8.99 -23.61
N ASN A 178 25.15 8.22 -23.61
CA ASN A 178 23.92 8.47 -24.40
C ASN A 178 22.79 9.16 -23.59
N ASN A 179 23.04 9.59 -22.39
CA ASN A 179 22.15 10.41 -21.57
C ASN A 179 20.76 9.80 -21.23
N THR A 180 20.59 8.50 -21.35
CA THR A 180 19.31 7.84 -21.07
C THR A 180 19.04 7.60 -19.60
N SER A 181 20.04 7.70 -18.73
CA SER A 181 19.90 7.57 -17.28
C SER A 181 19.76 8.90 -16.55
N GLY A 182 19.82 10.03 -17.23
CA GLY A 182 19.71 11.35 -16.64
C GLY A 182 18.35 11.65 -15.94
N TYR A 183 17.36 10.80 -16.14
CA TYR A 183 16.07 10.89 -15.46
C TYR A 183 16.02 10.16 -14.09
N VAL A 184 17.04 9.38 -13.78
CA VAL A 184 17.12 8.62 -12.53
C VAL A 184 17.93 9.36 -11.47
N GLU A 185 18.77 10.31 -11.90
CA GLU A 185 19.66 11.08 -11.02
C GLU A 185 19.05 12.39 -10.49
N THR A 186 17.82 12.72 -10.90
CA THR A 186 17.08 13.92 -10.47
C THR A 186 15.96 13.57 -9.52
#